data_78abfddc99893d09efc832ea654f22a2
#
_entry.id   78abfddc99893d09efc832ea654f22a2
#
_cell.length_a   1.000
_cell.length_b   1.000
_cell.length_c   1.000
_cell.angle_alpha   90.00
_cell.angle_beta   90.00
_cell.angle_gamma   90.00
#
_symmetry.space_group_name_H-M   'P 1'
#
loop_
_entity.id
_entity.type
_entity.pdbx_description
1 polymer ?
#
loop_
_entity_poly.entity_id
_entity_poly.type
_entity_poly.pdbx_seq_one_letter_code
_entity_poly.pdbx_strand_id
1 'polypeptide(L)'
;MKLRGRSLPDFPWDSLADAKARALAHPAGIVDLSVGTPVDPTPEVGRRALAEASDAPGYPTTWGTPALRAAIRDYLAERWGSVAVTDEGVLPVIGTKEIVAALPHLLGLGGGDLVVIPRVAYPTYEVGGRLAGAAVLPCDDPAEIEELRPGLVWINSPANPHGEILTAAQLARWVRYCRERGAVLASDECYGEFGWDAEPVSVLHPEVNGGSLEGLLALHSLSKRSNVAGYRAGFLAGDAELVSGLRELRKHAGGIVPTPVQAAMAALLKDRAHVVEQRERYRRRREVLRPALEASGFRVVHSEGSLYLWCTRGESGRASVDWLAERGILVAPGDFYGPESGDFVRVGLTATDERIAAAAGRLTAH
;
A
#
# COMPACT_ATOMS: atom_id res chain seq x y z
N MET A 1 3.67 -33.97 10.33
CA MET A 1 4.60 -33.52 9.29
C MET A 1 4.69 -31.99 9.42
N LYS A 2 5.85 -31.44 9.76
CA LYS A 2 6.02 -29.97 9.80
C LYS A 2 6.19 -29.46 8.37
N LEU A 3 5.53 -28.34 8.03
CA LEU A 3 5.80 -27.67 6.75
C LEU A 3 7.30 -27.40 6.66
N ARG A 4 7.94 -27.81 5.57
CA ARG A 4 9.32 -27.42 5.26
C ARG A 4 9.29 -26.00 4.69
N GLY A 5 8.88 -25.05 5.54
CA GLY A 5 8.80 -23.64 5.19
C GLY A 5 10.04 -22.89 5.66
N ARG A 6 10.36 -21.82 4.97
CA ARG A 6 11.30 -20.81 5.45
C ARG A 6 10.71 -20.18 6.70
N SER A 7 11.55 -19.87 7.68
CA SER A 7 11.11 -19.15 8.88
C SER A 7 10.65 -17.77 8.45
N LEU A 8 9.36 -17.51 8.58
CA LEU A 8 8.77 -16.18 8.42
C LEU A 8 8.60 -15.55 9.81
N PRO A 9 8.60 -14.23 9.92
CA PRO A 9 8.23 -13.56 11.16
C PRO A 9 6.78 -13.89 11.54
N ASP A 10 6.47 -13.85 12.83
CA ASP A 10 5.10 -13.96 13.30
C ASP A 10 4.22 -12.86 12.71
N PHE A 11 2.92 -13.15 12.57
CA PHE A 11 2.01 -12.12 12.04
C PHE A 11 1.85 -11.01 13.09
N PRO A 12 2.30 -9.76 12.77
CA PRO A 12 2.49 -8.74 13.82
C PRO A 12 1.23 -8.41 14.62
N TRP A 13 0.06 -8.43 14.00
CA TRP A 13 -1.22 -8.10 14.66
C TRP A 13 -1.64 -9.10 15.75
N ASP A 14 -1.14 -10.33 15.72
CA ASP A 14 -1.43 -11.33 16.76
C ASP A 14 -0.88 -10.87 18.13
N SER A 15 0.17 -10.05 18.16
CA SER A 15 0.75 -9.48 19.38
C SER A 15 -0.09 -8.35 20.02
N LEU A 16 -1.19 -7.94 19.39
CA LEU A 16 -2.10 -6.90 19.92
C LEU A 16 -3.25 -7.45 20.78
N ALA A 17 -3.31 -8.76 21.04
CA ALA A 17 -4.45 -9.39 21.73
C ALA A 17 -4.76 -8.72 23.08
N ASP A 18 -3.76 -8.45 23.91
CA ASP A 18 -3.94 -7.85 25.25
C ASP A 18 -4.38 -6.39 25.18
N ALA A 19 -3.76 -5.59 24.29
CA ALA A 19 -4.16 -4.21 24.06
C ALA A 19 -5.60 -4.13 23.50
N LYS A 20 -5.95 -5.04 22.62
CA LYS A 20 -7.32 -5.16 22.08
C LYS A 20 -8.33 -5.51 23.17
N ALA A 21 -7.99 -6.44 24.06
CA ALA A 21 -8.85 -6.81 25.18
C ALA A 21 -9.09 -5.61 26.13
N ARG A 22 -8.03 -4.83 26.45
CA ARG A 22 -8.15 -3.59 27.23
C ARG A 22 -9.05 -2.56 26.52
N ALA A 23 -8.83 -2.32 25.24
CA ALA A 23 -9.63 -1.37 24.49
C ALA A 23 -11.11 -1.78 24.40
N LEU A 24 -11.40 -3.08 24.30
CA LEU A 24 -12.77 -3.63 24.33
C LEU A 24 -13.46 -3.45 25.67
N ALA A 25 -12.71 -3.45 26.78
CA ALA A 25 -13.24 -3.27 28.15
C ALA A 25 -13.64 -1.82 28.44
N HIS A 26 -13.30 -0.86 27.58
CA HIS A 26 -13.69 0.55 27.77
C HIS A 26 -15.22 0.69 27.73
N PRO A 27 -15.87 1.44 28.69
CA PRO A 27 -17.34 1.52 28.80
C PRO A 27 -18.04 1.98 27.52
N ALA A 28 -17.41 2.86 26.72
CA ALA A 28 -17.93 3.34 25.45
C ALA A 28 -17.47 2.48 24.25
N GLY A 29 -16.96 1.27 24.49
CA GLY A 29 -16.48 0.35 23.46
C GLY A 29 -15.17 0.76 22.78
N ILE A 30 -14.65 -0.12 21.93
CA ILE A 30 -13.38 0.07 21.21
C ILE A 30 -13.55 0.99 19.99
N VAL A 31 -12.55 1.85 19.75
CA VAL A 31 -12.30 2.48 18.44
C VAL A 31 -11.02 1.86 17.87
N ASP A 32 -11.16 1.00 16.87
CA ASP A 32 -10.02 0.33 16.23
C ASP A 32 -9.48 1.17 15.06
N LEU A 33 -8.28 1.73 15.26
CA LEU A 33 -7.51 2.51 14.29
C LEU A 33 -6.20 1.79 13.90
N SER A 34 -6.07 0.50 14.25
CA SER A 34 -4.85 -0.28 14.01
C SER A 34 -4.72 -0.79 12.57
N VAL A 35 -5.84 -1.01 11.87
CA VAL A 35 -5.89 -1.60 10.54
C VAL A 35 -6.39 -0.59 9.51
N GLY A 36 -5.67 -0.45 8.41
CA GLY A 36 -6.05 0.42 7.30
C GLY A 36 -7.14 -0.18 6.38
N THR A 37 -8.21 -0.74 6.95
CA THR A 37 -9.32 -1.30 6.18
C THR A 37 -10.43 -0.26 6.00
N PRO A 38 -10.83 0.09 4.77
CA PRO A 38 -11.95 1.00 4.53
C PRO A 38 -13.23 0.51 5.19
N VAL A 39 -13.99 1.44 5.78
CA VAL A 39 -15.29 1.18 6.43
C VAL A 39 -16.44 1.86 5.71
N ASP A 40 -16.15 2.79 4.83
CA ASP A 40 -17.16 3.47 4.02
C ASP A 40 -17.70 2.54 2.92
N PRO A 41 -18.96 2.73 2.47
CA PRO A 41 -19.57 1.86 1.47
C PRO A 41 -18.77 1.80 0.17
N THR A 42 -18.79 0.63 -0.47
CA THR A 42 -18.33 0.48 -1.85
C THR A 42 -19.16 1.37 -2.77
N PRO A 43 -18.54 2.16 -3.67
CA PRO A 43 -19.26 3.03 -4.60
C PRO A 43 -20.28 2.27 -5.45
N GLU A 44 -21.45 2.89 -5.67
CA GLU A 44 -22.55 2.28 -6.42
C GLU A 44 -22.12 1.85 -7.83
N VAL A 45 -21.32 2.66 -8.51
CA VAL A 45 -20.80 2.35 -9.85
C VAL A 45 -20.04 1.02 -9.89
N GLY A 46 -19.26 0.71 -8.86
CA GLY A 46 -18.54 -0.56 -8.74
C GLY A 46 -19.45 -1.73 -8.41
N ARG A 47 -20.40 -1.55 -7.49
CA ARG A 47 -21.39 -2.58 -7.11
C ARG A 47 -22.26 -2.98 -8.30
N ARG A 48 -22.74 -1.99 -9.07
CA ARG A 48 -23.57 -2.22 -10.25
C ARG A 48 -22.78 -2.95 -11.34
N ALA A 49 -21.57 -2.48 -11.68
CA ALA A 49 -20.75 -3.15 -12.68
C ALA A 49 -20.40 -4.61 -12.30
N LEU A 50 -20.16 -4.88 -11.02
CA LEU A 50 -19.94 -6.24 -10.52
C LEU A 50 -21.17 -7.10 -10.69
N ALA A 51 -22.37 -6.59 -10.34
CA ALA A 51 -23.64 -7.31 -10.45
C ALA A 51 -24.00 -7.60 -11.91
N GLU A 52 -23.85 -6.63 -12.80
CA GLU A 52 -24.10 -6.78 -14.24
C GLU A 52 -23.19 -7.83 -14.90
N ALA A 53 -21.96 -7.99 -14.40
CA ALA A 53 -21.00 -8.98 -14.89
C ALA A 53 -21.00 -10.31 -14.10
N SER A 54 -21.99 -10.55 -13.25
CA SER A 54 -22.05 -11.74 -12.38
C SER A 54 -22.29 -13.05 -13.12
N ASP A 55 -22.93 -13.02 -14.28
CA ASP A 55 -23.09 -14.19 -15.17
C ASP A 55 -21.80 -14.37 -16.01
N ALA A 56 -20.84 -15.08 -15.42
CA ALA A 56 -19.50 -15.27 -15.96
C ALA A 56 -19.05 -16.73 -15.83
N PRO A 57 -19.66 -17.68 -16.60
CA PRO A 57 -19.37 -19.10 -16.49
C PRO A 57 -17.97 -19.50 -17.03
N GLY A 58 -17.36 -18.64 -17.84
CA GLY A 58 -16.04 -18.89 -18.43
C GLY A 58 -14.88 -18.44 -17.53
N TYR A 59 -13.70 -19.05 -17.73
CA TYR A 59 -12.47 -18.60 -17.03
C TYR A 59 -12.12 -17.17 -17.43
N PRO A 60 -11.70 -16.32 -16.45
CA PRO A 60 -11.25 -14.97 -16.76
C PRO A 60 -9.90 -14.98 -17.47
N THR A 61 -9.62 -13.91 -18.22
CA THR A 61 -8.29 -13.71 -18.82
C THR A 61 -7.30 -13.15 -17.80
N THR A 62 -6.10 -13.71 -17.77
CA THR A 62 -5.00 -13.22 -16.91
C THR A 62 -4.58 -11.80 -17.26
N TRP A 63 -4.63 -11.46 -18.55
CA TRP A 63 -4.26 -10.13 -19.04
C TRP A 63 -5.27 -9.03 -18.66
N GLY A 64 -6.45 -9.43 -18.22
CA GLY A 64 -7.57 -8.51 -18.06
C GLY A 64 -8.33 -8.29 -19.36
N THR A 65 -9.59 -7.87 -19.25
CA THR A 65 -10.42 -7.53 -20.41
C THR A 65 -9.86 -6.30 -21.15
N PRO A 66 -10.08 -6.16 -22.45
CA PRO A 66 -9.68 -4.95 -23.19
C PRO A 66 -10.21 -3.65 -22.54
N ALA A 67 -11.45 -3.69 -22.03
CA ALA A 67 -12.07 -2.56 -21.34
C ALA A 67 -11.33 -2.18 -20.05
N LEU A 68 -10.85 -3.17 -19.29
CA LEU A 68 -10.06 -2.92 -18.07
C LEU A 68 -8.69 -2.37 -18.40
N ARG A 69 -7.98 -2.93 -19.40
CA ARG A 69 -6.66 -2.42 -19.81
C ARG A 69 -6.74 -0.97 -20.28
N ALA A 70 -7.74 -0.65 -21.11
CA ALA A 70 -7.98 0.73 -21.53
C ALA A 70 -8.22 1.65 -20.33
N ALA A 71 -9.11 1.26 -19.40
CA ALA A 71 -9.39 2.05 -18.19
C ALA A 71 -8.14 2.26 -17.30
N ILE A 72 -7.25 1.26 -17.21
CA ILE A 72 -5.97 1.41 -16.48
C ILE A 72 -5.07 2.43 -17.17
N ARG A 73 -4.89 2.34 -18.49
CA ARG A 73 -4.04 3.27 -19.24
C ARG A 73 -4.58 4.69 -19.19
N ASP A 74 -5.88 4.87 -19.38
CA ASP A 74 -6.54 6.17 -19.30
C ASP A 74 -6.32 6.79 -17.91
N TYR A 75 -6.53 6.01 -16.85
CA TYR A 75 -6.26 6.43 -15.47
C TYR A 75 -4.80 6.84 -15.25
N LEU A 76 -3.85 6.04 -15.75
CA LEU A 76 -2.42 6.35 -15.62
C LEU A 76 -2.03 7.60 -16.40
N ALA A 77 -2.57 7.79 -17.58
CA ALA A 77 -2.32 8.98 -18.40
C ALA A 77 -2.93 10.24 -17.76
N GLU A 78 -4.20 10.18 -17.34
CA GLU A 78 -4.93 11.34 -16.83
C GLU A 78 -4.47 11.76 -15.44
N ARG A 79 -4.23 10.78 -14.55
CA ARG A 79 -3.90 11.07 -13.14
C ARG A 79 -2.39 11.23 -12.92
N TRP A 80 -1.58 10.49 -13.65
CA TRP A 80 -0.14 10.36 -13.38
C TRP A 80 0.74 10.84 -14.54
N GLY A 81 0.16 11.33 -15.63
CA GLY A 81 0.92 11.74 -16.82
C GLY A 81 1.68 10.59 -17.50
N SER A 82 1.34 9.35 -17.19
CA SER A 82 2.07 8.15 -17.64
C SER A 82 1.57 7.66 -18.98
N VAL A 83 1.74 8.47 -20.02
CA VAL A 83 1.22 8.20 -21.39
C VAL A 83 1.98 7.10 -22.13
N ALA A 84 3.17 6.72 -21.67
CA ALA A 84 4.02 5.70 -22.32
C ALA A 84 3.58 4.25 -22.02
N VAL A 85 2.64 4.04 -21.08
CA VAL A 85 2.17 2.70 -20.72
C VAL A 85 1.28 2.14 -21.81
N THR A 86 1.66 0.97 -22.35
CA THR A 86 0.92 0.25 -23.40
C THR A 86 -0.01 -0.82 -22.81
N ASP A 87 -0.78 -1.50 -23.64
CA ASP A 87 -1.61 -2.65 -23.23
C ASP A 87 -0.75 -3.77 -22.64
N GLU A 88 0.43 -4.02 -23.22
CA GLU A 88 1.38 -5.04 -22.75
C GLU A 88 1.98 -4.67 -21.40
N GLY A 89 2.06 -3.39 -21.09
CA GLY A 89 2.61 -2.85 -19.85
C GLY A 89 1.61 -2.80 -18.68
N VAL A 90 0.43 -3.44 -18.76
CA VAL A 90 -0.54 -3.48 -17.65
C VAL A 90 -0.96 -4.90 -17.31
N LEU A 91 -1.13 -5.19 -16.00
CA LEU A 91 -1.55 -6.49 -15.51
C LEU A 91 -2.43 -6.36 -14.24
N PRO A 92 -3.70 -6.77 -14.30
CA PRO A 92 -4.54 -6.85 -13.11
C PRO A 92 -4.03 -7.91 -12.12
N VAL A 93 -4.12 -7.62 -10.82
CA VAL A 93 -3.67 -8.50 -9.74
C VAL A 93 -4.74 -8.67 -8.66
N ILE A 94 -4.67 -9.78 -7.91
CA ILE A 94 -5.63 -10.13 -6.83
C ILE A 94 -5.32 -9.30 -5.57
N GLY A 95 -5.40 -7.98 -5.71
CA GLY A 95 -4.92 -7.00 -4.74
C GLY A 95 -3.39 -6.95 -4.68
N THR A 96 -2.86 -5.78 -4.32
CA THR A 96 -1.41 -5.53 -4.34
C THR A 96 -0.62 -6.36 -3.33
N LYS A 97 -1.21 -6.73 -2.18
CA LYS A 97 -0.50 -7.57 -1.19
C LYS A 97 -0.02 -8.90 -1.77
N GLU A 98 -0.82 -9.53 -2.61
CA GLU A 98 -0.47 -10.81 -3.24
C GLU A 98 0.76 -10.64 -4.14
N ILE A 99 0.71 -9.66 -5.05
CA ILE A 99 1.83 -9.45 -5.97
C ILE A 99 3.08 -8.91 -5.26
N VAL A 100 2.95 -8.12 -4.21
CA VAL A 100 4.08 -7.69 -3.37
C VAL A 100 4.81 -8.91 -2.77
N ALA A 101 4.05 -9.86 -2.24
CA ALA A 101 4.64 -11.08 -1.67
C ALA A 101 5.23 -12.02 -2.75
N ALA A 102 4.63 -12.06 -3.93
CA ALA A 102 5.01 -12.98 -4.99
C ALA A 102 6.10 -12.43 -5.93
N LEU A 103 6.20 -11.12 -6.09
CA LEU A 103 7.05 -10.49 -7.10
C LEU A 103 8.52 -10.93 -7.05
N PRO A 104 9.21 -10.99 -5.89
CA PRO A 104 10.59 -11.47 -5.85
C PRO A 104 10.74 -12.88 -6.44
N HIS A 105 9.83 -13.79 -6.09
CA HIS A 105 9.83 -15.15 -6.63
C HIS A 105 9.50 -15.20 -8.13
N LEU A 106 8.52 -14.39 -8.58
CA LEU A 106 8.13 -14.31 -9.99
C LEU A 106 9.21 -13.70 -10.87
N LEU A 107 10.08 -12.85 -10.31
CA LEU A 107 11.30 -12.35 -10.97
C LEU A 107 12.44 -13.38 -10.98
N GLY A 108 12.23 -14.56 -10.40
CA GLY A 108 13.23 -15.64 -10.35
C GLY A 108 14.31 -15.43 -9.29
N LEU A 109 14.10 -14.49 -8.35
CA LEU A 109 15.06 -14.24 -7.28
C LEU A 109 15.12 -15.41 -6.29
N GLY A 110 16.30 -15.65 -5.73
CA GLY A 110 16.56 -16.77 -4.83
C GLY A 110 17.78 -16.57 -3.95
N GLY A 111 18.38 -17.69 -3.53
CA GLY A 111 19.62 -17.66 -2.74
C GLY A 111 20.76 -17.00 -3.51
N GLY A 112 21.36 -15.96 -2.93
CA GLY A 112 22.41 -15.15 -3.57
C GLY A 112 21.93 -13.80 -4.11
N ASP A 113 20.61 -13.62 -4.26
CA ASP A 113 20.04 -12.35 -4.69
C ASP A 113 19.70 -11.44 -3.52
N LEU A 114 19.56 -10.14 -3.80
CA LEU A 114 19.27 -9.09 -2.85
C LEU A 114 17.98 -8.36 -3.23
N VAL A 115 17.09 -8.19 -2.25
CA VAL A 115 15.92 -7.32 -2.32
C VAL A 115 16.14 -6.14 -1.38
N VAL A 116 16.06 -4.93 -1.90
CA VAL A 116 16.11 -3.69 -1.10
C VAL A 116 14.69 -3.25 -0.78
N ILE A 117 14.45 -2.85 0.47
CA ILE A 117 13.17 -2.37 0.97
C ILE A 117 13.37 -1.07 1.76
N PRO A 118 12.35 -0.21 1.94
CA PRO A 118 12.46 0.92 2.86
C PRO A 118 12.78 0.48 4.30
N ARG A 119 13.47 1.33 5.08
CA ARG A 119 13.80 1.02 6.50
C ARG A 119 12.54 0.92 7.35
N VAL A 120 11.61 1.85 7.13
CA VAL A 120 10.29 1.84 7.75
C VAL A 120 9.30 1.35 6.70
N ALA A 121 8.94 0.07 6.75
CA ALA A 121 8.34 -0.61 5.61
C ALA A 121 7.05 -1.38 5.95
N TYR A 122 6.19 -1.50 4.98
CA TYR A 122 5.12 -2.49 5.01
C TYR A 122 5.71 -3.91 5.08
N PRO A 123 5.39 -4.71 6.12
CA PRO A 123 6.10 -5.97 6.41
C PRO A 123 6.13 -6.98 5.26
N THR A 124 5.19 -6.88 4.32
CA THR A 124 5.08 -7.83 3.21
C THR A 124 6.24 -7.73 2.21
N TYR A 125 6.96 -6.60 2.13
CA TYR A 125 8.16 -6.51 1.28
C TYR A 125 9.24 -7.48 1.76
N GLU A 126 9.54 -7.49 3.06
CA GLU A 126 10.47 -8.43 3.67
C GLU A 126 10.01 -9.88 3.51
N VAL A 127 8.71 -10.14 3.78
CA VAL A 127 8.11 -11.47 3.63
C VAL A 127 8.27 -11.98 2.20
N GLY A 128 8.04 -11.15 1.19
CA GLY A 128 8.22 -11.51 -0.22
C GLY A 128 9.66 -11.91 -0.55
N GLY A 129 10.65 -11.10 -0.11
CA GLY A 129 12.07 -11.42 -0.28
C GLY A 129 12.45 -12.75 0.39
N ARG A 130 12.03 -12.96 1.63
CA ARG A 130 12.26 -14.22 2.37
C ARG A 130 11.58 -15.43 1.72
N LEU A 131 10.35 -15.28 1.20
CA LEU A 131 9.65 -16.34 0.46
C LEU A 131 10.42 -16.72 -0.81
N ALA A 132 10.97 -15.77 -1.53
CA ALA A 132 11.86 -16.02 -2.66
C ALA A 132 13.20 -16.67 -2.25
N GLY A 133 13.65 -16.47 -1.02
CA GLY A 133 14.93 -16.94 -0.47
C GLY A 133 16.06 -15.97 -0.69
N ALA A 134 15.75 -14.78 -1.13
CA ALA A 134 16.69 -13.70 -1.29
C ALA A 134 17.07 -13.07 0.06
N ALA A 135 18.23 -12.43 0.12
CA ALA A 135 18.57 -11.53 1.21
C ALA A 135 17.70 -10.27 1.13
N VAL A 136 17.38 -9.67 2.28
CA VAL A 136 16.60 -8.43 2.34
C VAL A 136 17.41 -7.36 3.07
N LEU A 137 17.54 -6.19 2.47
CA LEU A 137 18.29 -5.06 3.00
C LEU A 137 17.39 -3.81 3.11
N PRO A 138 17.17 -3.29 4.32
CA PRO A 138 16.53 -1.99 4.51
C PRO A 138 17.45 -0.84 4.10
N CYS A 139 16.97 0.06 3.21
CA CYS A 139 17.72 1.22 2.75
C CYS A 139 16.79 2.29 2.17
N ASP A 140 17.02 3.57 2.53
CA ASP A 140 16.23 4.70 2.04
C ASP A 140 16.98 5.61 1.08
N ASP A 141 18.30 5.45 0.94
CA ASP A 141 19.12 6.24 0.01
C ASP A 141 20.00 5.34 -0.87
N PRO A 142 19.85 5.38 -2.21
CA PRO A 142 20.68 4.58 -3.12
C PRO A 142 22.19 4.84 -2.97
N ALA A 143 22.61 6.01 -2.46
CA ALA A 143 24.01 6.29 -2.22
C ALA A 143 24.65 5.40 -1.12
N GLU A 144 23.85 4.88 -0.17
CA GLU A 144 24.35 3.97 0.87
C GLU A 144 24.71 2.57 0.33
N ILE A 145 24.18 2.23 -0.85
CA ILE A 145 24.28 0.90 -1.45
C ILE A 145 24.87 0.93 -2.87
N GLU A 146 25.66 1.95 -3.16
CA GLU A 146 26.17 2.23 -4.50
C GLU A 146 26.91 1.04 -5.14
N GLU A 147 27.64 0.24 -4.34
CA GLU A 147 28.39 -0.93 -4.81
C GLU A 147 27.54 -2.21 -4.92
N LEU A 148 26.31 -2.20 -4.42
CA LEU A 148 25.45 -3.37 -4.42
C LEU A 148 24.69 -3.52 -5.74
N ARG A 149 24.29 -4.75 -6.04
CA ARG A 149 23.50 -5.11 -7.24
C ARG A 149 22.25 -5.86 -6.80
N PRO A 150 21.22 -5.17 -6.31
CA PRO A 150 19.96 -5.83 -5.98
C PRO A 150 19.25 -6.34 -7.25
N GLY A 151 18.51 -7.44 -7.13
CA GLY A 151 17.60 -7.89 -8.18
C GLY A 151 16.28 -7.11 -8.18
N LEU A 152 15.89 -6.60 -6.99
CA LEU A 152 14.65 -5.84 -6.81
C LEU A 152 14.85 -4.75 -5.75
N VAL A 153 14.35 -3.56 -6.05
CA VAL A 153 14.22 -2.45 -5.10
C VAL A 153 12.73 -2.11 -4.93
N TRP A 154 12.26 -2.10 -3.70
CA TRP A 154 10.95 -1.58 -3.34
C TRP A 154 11.04 -0.14 -2.87
N ILE A 155 10.17 0.72 -3.39
CA ILE A 155 9.85 2.02 -2.82
C ILE A 155 8.36 2.10 -2.57
N ASN A 156 7.92 2.95 -1.62
CA ASN A 156 6.53 3.13 -1.28
C ASN A 156 6.24 4.62 -1.07
N SER A 157 5.46 5.23 -1.97
CA SER A 157 5.14 6.66 -1.91
C SER A 157 3.73 6.91 -2.45
N PRO A 158 2.83 7.49 -1.64
CA PRO A 158 2.92 7.80 -0.20
C PRO A 158 3.12 6.56 0.65
N ALA A 159 3.95 6.66 1.68
CA ALA A 159 4.43 5.52 2.45
C ALA A 159 3.41 4.98 3.47
N ASN A 160 3.45 3.69 3.71
CA ASN A 160 2.87 3.01 4.86
C ASN A 160 4.01 2.45 5.71
N PRO A 161 4.21 2.91 6.95
CA PRO A 161 3.21 3.52 7.86
C PRO A 161 3.21 5.06 7.94
N HIS A 162 4.30 5.74 7.57
CA HIS A 162 4.60 7.10 8.00
C HIS A 162 4.05 8.21 7.09
N GLY A 163 3.57 7.86 5.89
CA GLY A 163 2.90 8.82 5.00
C GLY A 163 3.83 9.77 4.25
N GLU A 164 5.15 9.54 4.25
CA GLU A 164 6.10 10.31 3.48
C GLU A 164 5.78 10.24 1.98
N ILE A 165 5.93 11.36 1.30
CA ILE A 165 5.81 11.46 -0.16
C ILE A 165 7.18 11.79 -0.73
N LEU A 166 7.73 10.84 -1.51
CA LEU A 166 9.00 11.06 -2.20
C LEU A 166 8.82 12.08 -3.33
N THR A 167 9.75 13.01 -3.42
CA THR A 167 9.80 13.98 -4.52
C THR A 167 10.20 13.33 -5.85
N ALA A 168 9.88 13.97 -6.98
CA ALA A 168 10.31 13.51 -8.29
C ALA A 168 11.84 13.32 -8.37
N ALA A 169 12.61 14.19 -7.73
CA ALA A 169 14.07 14.08 -7.68
C ALA A 169 14.57 12.84 -6.91
N GLN A 170 13.94 12.53 -5.77
CA GLN A 170 14.26 11.31 -5.00
C GLN A 170 13.90 10.05 -5.78
N LEU A 171 12.72 10.02 -6.40
CA LEU A 171 12.29 8.92 -7.27
C LEU A 171 13.25 8.73 -8.46
N ALA A 172 13.66 9.82 -9.12
CA ALA A 172 14.61 9.78 -10.24
C ALA A 172 15.99 9.26 -9.84
N ARG A 173 16.45 9.49 -8.58
CA ARG A 173 17.70 8.89 -8.06
C ARG A 173 17.59 7.36 -7.99
N TRP A 174 16.45 6.84 -7.48
CA TRP A 174 16.20 5.39 -7.44
C TRP A 174 16.09 4.78 -8.84
N VAL A 175 15.40 5.45 -9.77
CA VAL A 175 15.31 5.00 -11.17
C VAL A 175 16.71 4.87 -11.80
N ARG A 176 17.54 5.88 -11.65
CA ARG A 176 18.92 5.89 -12.18
C ARG A 176 19.75 4.76 -11.59
N TYR A 177 19.77 4.65 -10.24
CA TYR A 177 20.48 3.58 -9.54
C TYR A 177 20.07 2.20 -10.04
N CYS A 178 18.76 1.93 -10.12
CA CYS A 178 18.26 0.62 -10.57
C CYS A 178 18.69 0.30 -12.00
N ARG A 179 18.60 1.26 -12.91
CA ARG A 179 19.07 1.07 -14.30
C ARG A 179 20.57 0.81 -14.40
N GLU A 180 21.39 1.56 -13.68
CA GLU A 180 22.85 1.36 -13.65
C GLU A 180 23.26 0.00 -13.07
N ARG A 181 22.43 -0.59 -12.23
CA ARG A 181 22.68 -1.87 -11.56
C ARG A 181 21.94 -3.05 -12.19
N GLY A 182 21.05 -2.81 -13.19
CA GLY A 182 20.20 -3.83 -13.79
C GLY A 182 19.14 -4.37 -12.84
N ALA A 183 18.72 -3.57 -11.86
CA ALA A 183 17.69 -3.91 -10.88
C ALA A 183 16.29 -3.54 -11.37
N VAL A 184 15.27 -4.32 -10.99
CA VAL A 184 13.88 -3.90 -11.13
C VAL A 184 13.54 -2.92 -9.99
N LEU A 185 12.93 -1.78 -10.33
CA LEU A 185 12.35 -0.85 -9.37
C LEU A 185 10.84 -1.06 -9.31
N ALA A 186 10.33 -1.51 -8.18
CA ALA A 186 8.90 -1.66 -7.91
C ALA A 186 8.43 -0.56 -6.95
N SER A 187 7.56 0.33 -7.43
CA SER A 187 6.96 1.41 -6.66
C SER A 187 5.55 1.02 -6.21
N ASP A 188 5.35 0.91 -4.90
CA ASP A 188 4.02 0.74 -4.31
C ASP A 188 3.35 2.11 -4.15
N GLU A 189 2.43 2.41 -5.06
CA GLU A 189 1.70 3.67 -5.15
C GLU A 189 0.23 3.53 -4.68
N CYS A 190 -0.04 2.54 -3.82
CA CYS A 190 -1.39 2.21 -3.35
C CYS A 190 -2.12 3.37 -2.66
N TYR A 191 -1.39 4.35 -2.15
CA TYR A 191 -1.92 5.54 -1.48
C TYR A 191 -1.81 6.82 -2.32
N GLY A 192 -1.50 6.71 -3.60
CA GLY A 192 -1.25 7.85 -4.49
C GLY A 192 -2.39 8.86 -4.60
N GLU A 193 -3.64 8.48 -4.33
CA GLU A 193 -4.78 9.43 -4.31
C GLU A 193 -4.85 10.28 -3.02
N PHE A 194 -4.02 9.98 -2.02
CA PHE A 194 -4.10 10.56 -0.67
C PHE A 194 -2.85 11.36 -0.33
N GLY A 195 -2.58 12.41 -1.11
CA GLY A 195 -1.67 13.50 -0.75
C GLY A 195 -2.42 14.56 0.02
N TRP A 196 -1.86 15.03 1.15
CA TRP A 196 -2.45 16.06 2.01
C TRP A 196 -1.63 17.35 1.98
N ASP A 197 -0.36 17.24 2.31
CA ASP A 197 0.57 18.35 2.45
C ASP A 197 1.57 18.43 1.28
N ALA A 198 1.59 17.39 0.42
CA ALA A 198 2.36 17.30 -0.82
C ALA A 198 1.57 16.50 -1.87
N GLU A 199 1.87 16.71 -3.14
CA GLU A 199 1.26 15.96 -4.25
C GLU A 199 2.12 14.76 -4.61
N PRO A 200 1.57 13.52 -4.58
CA PRO A 200 2.29 12.33 -5.00
C PRO A 200 2.61 12.33 -6.49
N VAL A 201 3.77 11.78 -6.84
CA VAL A 201 4.23 11.58 -8.22
C VAL A 201 4.48 10.10 -8.44
N SER A 202 4.13 9.58 -9.61
CA SER A 202 4.39 8.19 -10.00
C SER A 202 5.80 8.01 -10.56
N VAL A 203 6.43 6.85 -10.33
CA VAL A 203 7.68 6.49 -11.04
C VAL A 203 7.49 6.38 -12.55
N LEU A 204 6.24 6.22 -13.00
CA LEU A 204 5.91 6.17 -14.43
C LEU A 204 5.76 7.57 -15.07
N HIS A 205 5.86 8.65 -14.29
CA HIS A 205 5.82 10.02 -14.81
C HIS A 205 7.12 10.35 -15.57
N PRO A 206 7.06 10.98 -16.77
CA PRO A 206 8.25 11.23 -17.58
C PRO A 206 9.33 12.10 -16.91
N GLU A 207 8.95 13.02 -16.01
CA GLU A 207 9.92 13.79 -15.21
C GLU A 207 10.75 12.92 -14.25
N VAL A 208 10.22 11.76 -13.84
CA VAL A 208 10.92 10.82 -12.95
C VAL A 208 11.77 9.85 -13.75
N ASN A 209 11.20 9.29 -14.82
CA ASN A 209 11.81 8.18 -15.56
C ASN A 209 12.57 8.57 -16.83
N GLY A 210 12.55 9.85 -17.20
CA GLY A 210 13.21 10.35 -18.41
C GLY A 210 12.57 9.85 -19.73
N GLY A 211 11.29 9.43 -19.67
CA GLY A 211 10.53 8.95 -20.83
C GLY A 211 10.69 7.45 -21.12
N SER A 212 11.47 6.70 -20.33
CA SER A 212 11.61 5.24 -20.46
C SER A 212 10.94 4.53 -19.28
N LEU A 213 10.26 3.40 -19.54
CA LEU A 213 9.68 2.53 -18.52
C LEU A 213 10.56 1.31 -18.21
N GLU A 214 11.72 1.19 -18.84
CA GLU A 214 12.63 0.05 -18.66
C GLU A 214 12.98 -0.18 -17.19
N GLY A 215 12.76 -1.42 -16.72
CA GLY A 215 13.01 -1.87 -15.36
C GLY A 215 12.03 -1.34 -14.31
N LEU A 216 10.96 -0.61 -14.68
CA LEU A 216 10.03 0.03 -13.74
C LEU A 216 8.70 -0.70 -13.66
N LEU A 217 8.21 -0.89 -12.43
CA LEU A 217 6.88 -1.38 -12.12
C LEU A 217 6.22 -0.45 -11.08
N ALA A 218 5.01 0.03 -11.35
CA ALA A 218 4.18 0.73 -10.38
C ALA A 218 2.97 -0.13 -9.99
N LEU A 219 2.67 -0.21 -8.69
CA LEU A 219 1.56 -0.96 -8.14
C LEU A 219 0.46 -0.03 -7.64
N HIS A 220 -0.75 -0.22 -8.12
CA HIS A 220 -1.92 0.56 -7.75
C HIS A 220 -3.02 -0.32 -7.18
N SER A 221 -3.65 0.13 -6.10
CA SER A 221 -4.75 -0.58 -5.43
C SER A 221 -6.05 0.19 -5.49
N LEU A 222 -7.14 -0.50 -5.83
CA LEU A 222 -8.48 0.07 -5.70
C LEU A 222 -9.04 -0.07 -4.28
N SER A 223 -8.38 -0.87 -3.43
CA SER A 223 -8.83 -1.16 -2.07
C SER A 223 -9.13 0.09 -1.25
N LYS A 224 -8.27 1.11 -1.35
CA LYS A 224 -8.36 2.32 -0.52
C LYS A 224 -9.07 3.46 -1.25
N ARG A 225 -8.72 3.70 -2.52
CA ARG A 225 -9.31 4.77 -3.32
C ARG A 225 -10.81 4.57 -3.61
N SER A 226 -11.25 3.30 -3.66
CA SER A 226 -12.59 2.93 -4.08
C SER A 226 -13.33 2.02 -3.08
N ASN A 227 -12.83 1.88 -1.85
CA ASN A 227 -13.44 1.08 -0.77
C ASN A 227 -13.80 -0.36 -1.18
N VAL A 228 -12.92 -1.01 -1.96
CA VAL A 228 -13.12 -2.38 -2.48
C VAL A 228 -12.05 -3.36 -2.01
N ALA A 229 -11.57 -3.22 -0.77
CA ALA A 229 -10.55 -4.10 -0.22
C ALA A 229 -10.96 -5.59 -0.26
N GLY A 230 -12.25 -5.87 -0.07
CA GLY A 230 -12.84 -7.21 -0.19
C GLY A 230 -12.89 -7.77 -1.61
N TYR A 231 -12.86 -6.93 -2.64
CA TYR A 231 -12.87 -7.37 -4.05
C TYR A 231 -11.51 -7.89 -4.50
N ARG A 232 -10.44 -7.62 -3.75
CA ARG A 232 -9.08 -8.00 -4.13
C ARG A 232 -8.69 -7.41 -5.49
N ALA A 233 -8.89 -6.11 -5.67
CA ALA A 233 -8.74 -5.36 -6.91
C ALA A 233 -7.49 -4.47 -6.87
N GLY A 234 -6.57 -4.70 -7.80
CA GLY A 234 -5.37 -3.91 -8.02
C GLY A 234 -4.76 -4.21 -9.38
N PHE A 235 -3.75 -3.46 -9.74
CA PHE A 235 -2.97 -3.72 -10.96
C PHE A 235 -1.51 -3.28 -10.76
N LEU A 236 -0.64 -3.86 -11.56
CA LEU A 236 0.71 -3.34 -11.80
C LEU A 236 0.80 -2.81 -13.24
N ALA A 237 1.67 -1.83 -13.44
CA ALA A 237 1.93 -1.25 -14.75
C ALA A 237 3.40 -0.80 -14.85
N GLY A 238 3.92 -0.76 -16.06
CA GLY A 238 5.30 -0.29 -16.29
C GLY A 238 5.94 -0.90 -17.52
N ASP A 239 7.14 -1.43 -17.34
CA ASP A 239 7.93 -2.10 -18.39
C ASP A 239 7.14 -3.23 -19.04
N ALA A 240 6.87 -3.10 -20.34
CA ALA A 240 6.03 -4.04 -21.08
C ALA A 240 6.64 -5.44 -21.18
N GLU A 241 7.96 -5.57 -21.22
CA GLU A 241 8.64 -6.87 -21.26
C GLU A 241 8.53 -7.58 -19.92
N LEU A 242 8.82 -6.89 -18.81
CA LEU A 242 8.63 -7.42 -17.46
C LEU A 242 7.18 -7.82 -17.20
N VAL A 243 6.22 -6.95 -17.53
CA VAL A 243 4.79 -7.20 -17.33
C VAL A 243 4.33 -8.39 -18.17
N SER A 244 4.80 -8.51 -19.41
CA SER A 244 4.50 -9.67 -20.27
C SER A 244 5.04 -10.97 -19.69
N GLY A 245 6.28 -10.97 -19.18
CA GLY A 245 6.88 -12.14 -18.51
C GLY A 245 6.09 -12.54 -17.26
N LEU A 246 5.74 -11.58 -16.41
CA LEU A 246 4.91 -11.81 -15.22
C LEU A 246 3.52 -12.36 -15.59
N ARG A 247 2.92 -11.87 -16.65
CA ARG A 247 1.64 -12.38 -17.16
C ARG A 247 1.72 -13.84 -17.56
N GLU A 248 2.76 -14.24 -18.30
CA GLU A 248 2.94 -15.63 -18.72
C GLU A 248 3.11 -16.56 -17.50
N LEU A 249 3.92 -16.20 -16.51
CA LEU A 249 4.06 -16.96 -15.29
C LEU A 249 2.72 -17.09 -14.54
N ARG A 250 1.94 -16.02 -14.46
CA ARG A 250 0.65 -16.01 -13.76
C ARG A 250 -0.42 -16.84 -14.46
N LYS A 251 -0.35 -17.05 -15.77
CA LYS A 251 -1.23 -18.00 -16.47
C LYS A 251 -1.09 -19.42 -15.90
N HIS A 252 0.13 -19.83 -15.56
CA HIS A 252 0.39 -21.14 -14.95
C HIS A 252 0.05 -21.17 -13.45
N ALA A 253 0.29 -20.08 -12.73
CA ALA A 253 0.10 -19.99 -11.29
C ALA A 253 -1.36 -19.74 -10.87
N GLY A 254 -2.27 -19.37 -11.79
CA GLY A 254 -3.67 -19.15 -11.50
C GLY A 254 -3.98 -17.82 -10.81
N GLY A 255 -3.04 -16.87 -10.80
CA GLY A 255 -3.21 -15.54 -10.21
C GLY A 255 -4.08 -14.60 -11.06
N ILE A 256 -5.36 -14.94 -11.27
CA ILE A 256 -6.26 -14.28 -12.22
C ILE A 256 -7.39 -13.57 -11.47
N VAL A 257 -7.62 -12.29 -11.79
CA VAL A 257 -8.73 -11.50 -11.23
C VAL A 257 -10.06 -12.01 -11.80
N PRO A 258 -11.07 -12.32 -10.98
CA PRO A 258 -12.38 -12.77 -11.45
C PRO A 258 -13.05 -11.78 -12.41
N THR A 259 -13.76 -12.29 -13.42
CA THR A 259 -14.42 -11.45 -14.45
C THR A 259 -15.32 -10.35 -13.88
N PRO A 260 -16.21 -10.60 -12.88
CA PRO A 260 -17.02 -9.54 -12.29
C PRO A 260 -16.20 -8.45 -11.61
N VAL A 261 -15.07 -8.83 -10.99
CA VAL A 261 -14.15 -7.88 -10.36
C VAL A 261 -13.45 -7.04 -11.42
N GLN A 262 -13.05 -7.62 -12.55
CA GLN A 262 -12.46 -6.86 -13.67
C GLN A 262 -13.43 -5.80 -14.22
N ALA A 263 -14.72 -6.12 -14.32
CA ALA A 263 -15.75 -5.17 -14.75
C ALA A 263 -15.90 -4.02 -13.72
N ALA A 264 -15.96 -4.35 -12.43
CA ALA A 264 -16.01 -3.36 -11.37
C ALA A 264 -14.78 -2.46 -11.36
N MET A 265 -13.56 -3.03 -11.56
CA MET A 265 -12.32 -2.25 -11.68
C MET A 265 -12.37 -1.24 -12.81
N ALA A 266 -12.81 -1.67 -14.00
CA ALA A 266 -12.91 -0.79 -15.17
C ALA A 266 -13.88 0.38 -14.92
N ALA A 267 -15.04 0.11 -14.29
CA ALA A 267 -16.01 1.14 -13.95
C ALA A 267 -15.47 2.12 -12.88
N LEU A 268 -14.82 1.60 -11.84
CA LEU A 268 -14.25 2.41 -10.76
C LEU A 268 -13.06 3.26 -11.21
N LEU A 269 -12.26 2.80 -12.16
CA LEU A 269 -11.15 3.57 -12.69
C LEU A 269 -11.62 4.77 -13.53
N LYS A 270 -12.73 4.64 -14.22
CA LYS A 270 -13.35 5.71 -15.03
C LYS A 270 -14.10 6.75 -14.20
N ASP A 271 -14.57 6.37 -13.01
CA ASP A 271 -15.30 7.29 -12.14
C ASP A 271 -14.34 8.01 -11.17
N ARG A 272 -14.19 9.30 -11.34
CA ARG A 272 -13.38 10.17 -10.47
C ARG A 272 -14.18 10.72 -9.29
N ALA A 273 -15.51 10.83 -9.40
CA ALA A 273 -16.34 11.50 -8.40
C ALA A 273 -16.26 10.82 -7.04
N HIS A 274 -16.36 9.49 -6.97
CA HIS A 274 -16.26 8.77 -5.70
C HIS A 274 -14.86 8.87 -5.05
N VAL A 275 -13.80 9.01 -5.86
CA VAL A 275 -12.43 9.16 -5.34
C VAL A 275 -12.27 10.52 -4.66
N VAL A 276 -12.78 11.59 -5.28
CA VAL A 276 -12.78 12.94 -4.71
C VAL A 276 -13.57 12.97 -3.40
N GLU A 277 -14.78 12.37 -3.39
CA GLU A 277 -15.60 12.27 -2.19
C GLU A 277 -14.88 11.48 -1.07
N GLN A 278 -14.28 10.34 -1.38
CA GLN A 278 -13.60 9.52 -0.40
C GLN A 278 -12.33 10.20 0.15
N ARG A 279 -11.56 10.87 -0.72
CA ARG A 279 -10.42 11.67 -0.30
C ARG A 279 -10.84 12.77 0.68
N GLU A 280 -11.95 13.45 0.40
CA GLU A 280 -12.49 14.49 1.26
C GLU A 280 -12.95 13.94 2.62
N ARG A 281 -13.54 12.75 2.70
CA ARG A 281 -13.87 12.09 3.97
C ARG A 281 -12.61 11.84 4.81
N TYR A 282 -11.56 11.28 4.23
CA TYR A 282 -10.30 11.06 4.94
C TYR A 282 -9.60 12.36 5.34
N ARG A 283 -9.69 13.41 4.53
CA ARG A 283 -9.17 14.75 4.88
C ARG A 283 -9.84 15.26 6.16
N ARG A 284 -11.17 15.25 6.22
CA ARG A 284 -11.92 15.66 7.42
C ARG A 284 -11.56 14.83 8.65
N ARG A 285 -11.43 13.51 8.51
CA ARG A 285 -11.02 12.63 9.61
C ARG A 285 -9.62 12.97 10.13
N ARG A 286 -8.71 13.29 9.22
CA ARG A 286 -7.35 13.74 9.55
C ARG A 286 -7.39 15.07 10.33
N GLU A 287 -8.18 16.01 9.88
CA GLU A 287 -8.34 17.32 10.52
C GLU A 287 -8.95 17.26 11.93
N VAL A 288 -9.74 16.24 12.23
CA VAL A 288 -10.27 15.96 13.57
C VAL A 288 -9.25 15.24 14.45
N LEU A 289 -8.60 14.19 13.91
CA LEU A 289 -7.80 13.27 14.72
C LEU A 289 -6.39 13.80 15.00
N ARG A 290 -5.74 14.47 14.03
CA ARG A 290 -4.38 15.01 14.18
C ARG A 290 -4.26 16.00 15.32
N PRO A 291 -5.08 17.07 15.41
CA PRO A 291 -5.00 18.02 16.53
C PRO A 291 -5.29 17.36 17.90
N ALA A 292 -6.19 16.39 17.96
CA ALA A 292 -6.49 15.66 19.20
C ALA A 292 -5.31 14.84 19.69
N LEU A 293 -4.58 14.16 18.78
CA LEU A 293 -3.34 13.47 19.10
C LEU A 293 -2.27 14.45 19.59
N GLU A 294 -2.08 15.57 18.90
CA GLU A 294 -1.10 16.59 19.28
C GLU A 294 -1.41 17.19 20.65
N ALA A 295 -2.67 17.49 20.93
CA ALA A 295 -3.13 17.99 22.24
C ALA A 295 -2.94 16.98 23.38
N SER A 296 -2.93 15.68 23.08
CA SER A 296 -2.67 14.61 24.05
C SER A 296 -1.20 14.22 24.19
N GLY A 297 -0.28 15.02 23.64
CA GLY A 297 1.17 14.89 23.79
C GLY A 297 1.85 14.06 22.71
N PHE A 298 1.15 13.67 21.63
CA PHE A 298 1.80 13.04 20.48
C PHE A 298 2.41 14.11 19.54
N ARG A 299 3.58 13.82 19.03
CA ARG A 299 4.17 14.55 17.90
C ARG A 299 3.94 13.73 16.62
N VAL A 300 3.21 14.31 15.66
CA VAL A 300 3.02 13.71 14.34
C VAL A 300 4.26 14.00 13.49
N VAL A 301 4.80 12.95 12.87
CA VAL A 301 6.02 13.01 12.03
C VAL A 301 5.66 12.52 10.64
N HIS A 302 6.16 13.19 9.62
CA HIS A 302 5.71 12.95 8.24
C HIS A 302 4.18 13.08 8.11
N SER A 303 3.52 12.12 7.51
CA SER A 303 2.05 12.11 7.28
C SER A 303 1.60 13.13 6.22
N GLU A 304 2.49 13.46 5.27
CA GLU A 304 2.18 14.30 4.10
C GLU A 304 1.17 13.62 3.18
N GLY A 305 1.06 12.29 3.27
CA GLY A 305 0.12 11.49 2.49
C GLY A 305 -0.35 10.25 3.22
N SER A 306 -0.92 9.30 2.46
CA SER A 306 -1.43 8.03 2.97
C SER A 306 -2.70 8.16 3.84
N LEU A 307 -3.10 7.09 4.51
CA LEU A 307 -4.29 7.01 5.36
C LEU A 307 -3.92 6.86 6.84
N TYR A 308 -2.73 7.30 7.23
CA TYR A 308 -2.20 7.11 8.57
C TYR A 308 -1.60 8.38 9.12
N LEU A 309 -1.70 8.53 10.45
CA LEU A 309 -0.90 9.46 11.22
C LEU A 309 0.19 8.65 11.91
N TRP A 310 1.44 9.02 11.65
CA TRP A 310 2.62 8.43 12.25
C TRP A 310 3.09 9.29 13.39
N CYS A 311 3.00 8.82 14.61
CA CYS A 311 3.21 9.68 15.75
C CYS A 311 3.90 8.98 16.93
N THR A 312 4.51 9.80 17.80
CA THR A 312 5.25 9.37 18.99
C THR A 312 4.99 10.31 20.16
N ARG A 313 5.06 9.77 21.39
CA ARG A 313 5.07 10.56 22.64
C ARG A 313 6.47 10.65 23.24
N GLY A 314 7.51 10.15 22.56
CA GLY A 314 8.87 10.09 23.10
C GLY A 314 9.10 8.91 24.06
N GLU A 315 8.19 7.95 24.07
CA GLU A 315 8.26 6.67 24.81
C GLU A 315 8.20 5.50 23.82
N SER A 316 8.31 4.25 24.31
CA SER A 316 8.14 3.13 23.40
C SER A 316 6.74 3.11 22.78
N GLY A 317 6.65 2.75 21.50
CA GLY A 317 5.37 2.64 20.80
C GLY A 317 4.41 1.66 21.48
N ARG A 318 4.91 0.60 22.14
CA ARG A 318 4.10 -0.32 22.92
C ARG A 318 3.48 0.35 24.15
N ALA A 319 4.22 1.20 24.87
CA ALA A 319 3.66 2.00 25.96
C ALA A 319 2.56 2.95 25.47
N SER A 320 2.77 3.59 24.32
CA SER A 320 1.75 4.43 23.69
C SER A 320 0.52 3.62 23.24
N VAL A 321 0.69 2.39 22.74
CA VAL A 321 -0.44 1.49 22.43
C VAL A 321 -1.25 1.17 23.71
N ASP A 322 -0.58 0.85 24.81
CA ASP A 322 -1.24 0.56 26.08
C ASP A 322 -2.00 1.77 26.62
N TRP A 323 -1.39 2.95 26.58
CA TRP A 323 -2.01 4.21 26.99
C TRP A 323 -3.27 4.54 26.18
N LEU A 324 -3.23 4.29 24.87
CA LEU A 324 -4.38 4.47 23.97
C LEU A 324 -5.46 3.39 24.23
N ALA A 325 -5.04 2.14 24.46
CA ALA A 325 -5.96 1.04 24.74
C ALA A 325 -6.78 1.26 26.02
N GLU A 326 -6.20 1.85 27.09
CA GLU A 326 -6.92 2.26 28.29
C GLU A 326 -8.04 3.28 28.01
N ARG A 327 -7.90 4.06 26.94
CA ARG A 327 -8.90 5.01 26.43
C ARG A 327 -9.85 4.39 25.39
N GLY A 328 -9.80 3.06 25.24
CA GLY A 328 -10.61 2.34 24.26
C GLY A 328 -10.20 2.61 22.80
N ILE A 329 -8.95 3.03 22.54
CA ILE A 329 -8.43 3.30 21.19
C ILE A 329 -7.33 2.27 20.92
N LEU A 330 -7.49 1.47 19.85
CA LEU A 330 -6.49 0.50 19.41
C LEU A 330 -5.74 1.04 18.19
N VAL A 331 -4.40 1.03 18.24
CA VAL A 331 -3.51 1.45 17.16
C VAL A 331 -2.44 0.39 16.90
N ALA A 332 -1.71 0.49 15.79
CA ALA A 332 -0.59 -0.39 15.50
C ALA A 332 0.73 0.22 16.04
N PRO A 333 1.55 -0.55 16.80
CA PRO A 333 2.86 -0.10 17.22
C PRO A 333 3.84 -0.02 16.03
N GLY A 334 4.82 0.84 16.16
CA GLY A 334 5.79 1.09 15.10
C GLY A 334 6.73 -0.09 14.82
N ASP A 335 7.03 -0.91 15.81
CA ASP A 335 7.89 -2.09 15.68
C ASP A 335 7.39 -3.13 14.64
N PHE A 336 6.13 -3.02 14.18
CA PHE A 336 5.63 -3.79 13.04
C PHE A 336 6.28 -3.41 11.70
N TYR A 337 6.92 -2.25 11.62
CA TYR A 337 7.37 -1.63 10.37
C TYR A 337 8.89 -1.49 10.27
N GLY A 338 9.60 -2.06 11.22
CA GLY A 338 11.06 -2.08 11.27
C GLY A 338 11.62 -1.73 12.64
N PRO A 339 12.87 -2.11 12.91
CA PRO A 339 13.47 -1.97 14.24
C PRO A 339 13.67 -0.50 14.67
N GLU A 340 13.84 0.41 13.72
CA GLU A 340 14.04 1.84 13.97
C GLU A 340 12.74 2.58 14.34
N SER A 341 11.60 1.89 14.26
CA SER A 341 10.25 2.44 14.44
C SER A 341 9.67 2.21 15.83
N GLY A 342 10.45 1.69 16.77
CA GLY A 342 9.99 1.21 18.08
C GLY A 342 9.31 2.25 18.97
N ASP A 343 9.60 3.55 18.75
CA ASP A 343 9.04 4.66 19.55
C ASP A 343 7.79 5.29 18.91
N PHE A 344 7.28 4.70 17.85
CA PHE A 344 6.14 5.22 17.10
C PHE A 344 4.90 4.36 17.22
N VAL A 345 3.78 4.95 16.86
CA VAL A 345 2.51 4.27 16.58
C VAL A 345 1.94 4.74 15.26
N ARG A 346 1.24 3.86 14.56
CA ARG A 346 0.47 4.18 13.36
C ARG A 346 -1.01 4.24 13.70
N VAL A 347 -1.64 5.39 13.47
CA VAL A 347 -3.05 5.66 13.70
C VAL A 347 -3.79 5.78 12.39
N GLY A 348 -4.77 4.91 12.13
CA GLY A 348 -5.52 4.85 10.87
C GLY A 348 -6.67 5.86 10.79
N LEU A 349 -6.90 6.40 9.60
CA LEU A 349 -8.05 7.26 9.28
C LEU A 349 -9.28 6.47 8.78
N THR A 350 -9.20 5.15 8.78
CA THR A 350 -10.18 4.24 8.16
C THR A 350 -11.30 3.78 9.11
N ALA A 351 -11.64 4.56 10.13
CA ALA A 351 -12.84 4.39 10.94
C ALA A 351 -13.96 5.34 10.48
N THR A 352 -15.20 5.11 10.93
CA THR A 352 -16.33 6.02 10.60
C THR A 352 -16.13 7.41 11.26
N ASP A 353 -16.81 8.41 10.75
CA ASP A 353 -16.70 9.80 11.25
C ASP A 353 -17.04 9.87 12.74
N GLU A 354 -18.06 9.11 13.20
CA GLU A 354 -18.47 9.03 14.60
C GLU A 354 -17.37 8.40 15.47
N ARG A 355 -16.70 7.37 14.98
CA ARG A 355 -15.59 6.72 15.71
C ARG A 355 -14.35 7.57 15.76
N ILE A 356 -14.05 8.31 14.69
CA ILE A 356 -12.96 9.30 14.70
C ILE A 356 -13.24 10.40 15.71
N ALA A 357 -14.47 10.96 15.73
CA ALA A 357 -14.89 11.96 16.72
C ALA A 357 -14.83 11.41 18.15
N ALA A 358 -15.26 10.17 18.36
CA ALA A 358 -15.17 9.52 19.67
C ALA A 358 -13.71 9.34 20.13
N ALA A 359 -12.80 8.93 19.23
CA ALA A 359 -11.36 8.83 19.55
C ALA A 359 -10.80 10.23 19.92
N ALA A 360 -11.08 11.25 19.12
CA ALA A 360 -10.63 12.62 19.42
C ALA A 360 -11.14 13.12 20.76
N GLY A 361 -12.43 12.90 21.10
CA GLY A 361 -13.00 13.26 22.38
C GLY A 361 -12.33 12.55 23.58
N ARG A 362 -11.99 11.25 23.43
CA ARG A 362 -11.29 10.48 24.48
C ARG A 362 -9.83 10.92 24.66
N LEU A 363 -9.18 11.40 23.61
CA LEU A 363 -7.81 11.93 23.67
C LEU A 363 -7.75 13.28 24.42
N THR A 364 -8.80 14.08 24.33
CA THR A 364 -8.87 15.43 24.92
C THR A 364 -9.63 15.50 26.25
N ALA A 365 -10.26 14.39 26.71
CA ALA A 365 -10.87 14.30 28.02
C ALA A 365 -9.78 14.24 29.11
N HIS A 366 -9.83 15.20 30.04
CA HIS A 366 -8.93 15.31 31.21
C HIS A 366 -9.35 14.36 32.33
#